data_e2e0999e372b5b889ca6ff654aec3191
#
_entry.id   e2e0999e372b5b889ca6ff654aec3191
#
_cell.length_a   1.000
_cell.length_b   1.000
_cell.length_c   1.000
_cell.angle_alpha   90.00
_cell.angle_beta   90.00
_cell.angle_gamma   90.00
#
_symmetry.space_group_name_H-M   'P 1'
#
loop_
_entity.id
_entity.type
_entity.pdbx_description
1 polymer ?
#
loop_
_entity_poly.entity_id
_entity_poly.type
_entity_poly.pdbx_seq_one_letter_code
_entity_poly.pdbx_strand_id
1 'polypeptide(L)'
;MSGFGRSAISYAMPLAALAMAVAVRASGLSVDEGLLNARILVGALSSAIMFVTIFVVLDHAEAVARRVGEPYGTLVLTFAVTAIEVSIIVSMMLHGENNPTLARESVFSTVMIASTGVVGMCLAFGGWRHRKQAIVRQGTSAYLAVLIALTVMTLILPTYTQTTDPGTFSAAQLGFVSVLSVLLYASFVFAQTVRHREDFIQGQPHDVSVRAAPHENISSSALLLMAGLIGIVMLAEQVAASVEDTLVAYQVTQADSIVGAMIAGLVLMPEAISAGGASLNNELQRGLNVAMGSACATLGLPAADAVLLVLALFICNVSFSTERTTFLTGMVHLVVFFTYIFLIFIP
;
A
#
# COMPACT_ATOMS: atom_id res chain seq x y z
N MET A 1 -26.70 10.07 -0.20
CA MET A 1 -26.74 9.98 1.29
C MET A 1 -26.50 11.36 1.83
N SER A 2 -27.35 11.85 2.73
CA SER A 2 -27.38 13.23 3.23
C SER A 2 -26.07 13.59 3.95
N GLY A 3 -25.64 14.86 3.83
CA GLY A 3 -24.38 15.36 4.42
C GLY A 3 -24.22 15.15 5.94
N PHE A 4 -25.31 14.91 6.64
CA PHE A 4 -25.32 14.63 8.08
C PHE A 4 -24.76 13.22 8.43
N GLY A 5 -24.99 12.22 7.57
CA GLY A 5 -24.46 10.88 7.78
C GLY A 5 -22.93 10.78 7.55
N ARG A 6 -22.40 11.56 6.62
CA ARG A 6 -20.95 11.60 6.34
C ARG A 6 -20.16 12.21 7.49
N SER A 7 -20.64 13.27 8.10
CA SER A 7 -19.96 13.89 9.24
C SER A 7 -19.92 12.95 10.46
N ALA A 8 -21.00 12.26 10.78
CA ALA A 8 -21.05 11.32 11.92
C ALA A 8 -20.06 10.13 11.73
N ILE A 9 -19.99 9.55 10.53
CA ILE A 9 -19.06 8.45 10.22
C ILE A 9 -17.61 8.95 10.30
N SER A 10 -17.32 10.13 9.79
CA SER A 10 -15.98 10.73 9.79
C SER A 10 -15.42 10.89 11.21
N TYR A 11 -16.25 11.23 12.20
CA TYR A 11 -15.81 11.34 13.58
C TYR A 11 -15.85 9.99 14.33
N ALA A 12 -16.83 9.15 14.04
CA ALA A 12 -17.07 7.91 14.80
C ALA A 12 -16.08 6.79 14.44
N MET A 13 -15.71 6.66 13.17
CA MET A 13 -14.91 5.51 12.71
C MET A 13 -13.49 5.44 13.29
N PRO A 14 -12.69 6.55 13.34
CA PRO A 14 -11.38 6.50 13.97
C PRO A 14 -11.43 6.12 15.46
N LEU A 15 -12.45 6.61 16.16
CA LEU A 15 -12.67 6.29 17.58
C LEU A 15 -13.19 4.85 17.76
N ALA A 16 -14.06 4.39 16.87
CA ALA A 16 -14.56 3.00 16.89
C ALA A 16 -13.44 2.00 16.60
N ALA A 17 -12.54 2.30 15.67
CA ALA A 17 -11.38 1.49 15.39
C ALA A 17 -10.47 1.35 16.62
N LEU A 18 -10.17 2.46 17.27
CA LEU A 18 -9.35 2.48 18.48
C LEU A 18 -10.05 1.75 19.63
N ALA A 19 -11.35 1.99 19.84
CA ALA A 19 -12.14 1.31 20.88
C ALA A 19 -12.22 -0.20 20.64
N MET A 20 -12.45 -0.63 19.41
CA MET A 20 -12.49 -2.06 19.05
C MET A 20 -11.13 -2.71 19.30
N ALA A 21 -10.05 -2.07 18.86
CA ALA A 21 -8.68 -2.57 19.06
C ALA A 21 -8.36 -2.77 20.56
N VAL A 22 -8.67 -1.76 21.37
CA VAL A 22 -8.49 -1.84 22.84
C VAL A 22 -9.39 -2.91 23.48
N ALA A 23 -10.66 -3.00 23.05
CA ALA A 23 -11.59 -3.97 23.58
C ALA A 23 -11.14 -5.43 23.30
N VAL A 24 -10.69 -5.72 22.07
CA VAL A 24 -10.19 -7.06 21.72
C VAL A 24 -8.94 -7.40 22.52
N ARG A 25 -7.99 -6.44 22.66
CA ARG A 25 -6.78 -6.64 23.46
C ARG A 25 -7.08 -6.85 24.95
N ALA A 26 -8.07 -6.14 25.49
CA ALA A 26 -8.48 -6.26 26.89
C ALA A 26 -9.27 -7.53 27.18
N SER A 27 -9.99 -8.07 26.20
CA SER A 27 -10.85 -9.27 26.37
C SER A 27 -10.06 -10.58 26.47
N GLY A 28 -8.77 -10.60 26.10
CA GLY A 28 -7.94 -11.82 26.11
C GLY A 28 -8.39 -12.87 25.09
N LEU A 29 -9.31 -12.56 24.17
CA LEU A 29 -9.85 -13.47 23.16
C LEU A 29 -8.79 -14.09 22.24
N SER A 30 -7.55 -13.58 22.31
CA SER A 30 -6.40 -14.12 21.59
C SER A 30 -5.81 -15.40 22.16
N VAL A 31 -6.23 -15.84 23.35
CA VAL A 31 -5.54 -16.91 24.13
C VAL A 31 -6.35 -18.20 24.25
N ASP A 32 -7.64 -18.22 23.97
CA ASP A 32 -8.51 -19.38 24.26
C ASP A 32 -8.80 -20.22 23.00
N GLU A 33 -8.23 -21.44 22.95
CA GLU A 33 -8.33 -22.39 21.81
C GLU A 33 -9.76 -22.86 21.52
N GLY A 34 -10.70 -22.69 22.44
CA GLY A 34 -12.08 -23.20 22.32
C GLY A 34 -13.04 -22.34 21.48
N LEU A 35 -12.63 -21.16 20.99
CA LEU A 35 -13.51 -20.14 20.39
C LEU A 35 -13.12 -19.76 18.93
N LEU A 36 -12.73 -20.72 18.10
CA LEU A 36 -12.32 -20.44 16.70
C LEU A 36 -13.37 -19.61 15.94
N ASN A 37 -14.66 -19.93 16.07
CA ASN A 37 -15.73 -19.18 15.40
C ASN A 37 -15.84 -17.73 15.90
N ALA A 38 -15.61 -17.49 17.19
CA ALA A 38 -15.61 -16.14 17.75
C ALA A 38 -14.40 -15.34 17.25
N ARG A 39 -13.22 -15.95 17.13
CA ARG A 39 -11.99 -15.35 16.56
C ARG A 39 -12.19 -14.96 15.10
N ILE A 40 -12.75 -15.84 14.28
CA ILE A 40 -13.07 -15.54 12.87
C ILE A 40 -14.04 -14.36 12.78
N LEU A 41 -15.09 -14.32 13.62
CA LEU A 41 -16.05 -13.23 13.62
C LEU A 41 -15.41 -11.89 14.04
N VAL A 42 -14.58 -11.91 15.09
CA VAL A 42 -13.86 -10.72 15.56
C VAL A 42 -12.86 -10.26 14.50
N GLY A 43 -12.13 -11.17 13.87
CA GLY A 43 -11.20 -10.86 12.78
C GLY A 43 -11.91 -10.23 11.56
N ALA A 44 -13.06 -10.79 11.15
CA ALA A 44 -13.86 -10.24 10.07
C ALA A 44 -14.42 -8.85 10.41
N LEU A 45 -14.90 -8.65 11.63
CA LEU A 45 -15.40 -7.35 12.10
C LEU A 45 -14.26 -6.31 12.17
N SER A 46 -13.10 -6.70 12.71
CA SER A 46 -11.91 -5.87 12.76
C SER A 46 -11.44 -5.47 11.36
N SER A 47 -11.44 -6.40 10.40
CA SER A 47 -11.12 -6.12 9.00
C SER A 47 -12.09 -5.13 8.37
N ALA A 48 -13.38 -5.27 8.61
CA ALA A 48 -14.39 -4.36 8.09
C ALA A 48 -14.26 -2.95 8.69
N ILE A 49 -14.03 -2.84 10.00
CA ILE A 49 -13.82 -1.56 10.67
C ILE A 49 -12.52 -0.92 10.17
N MET A 50 -11.45 -1.68 10.09
CA MET A 50 -10.16 -1.20 9.55
C MET A 50 -10.31 -0.66 8.13
N PHE A 51 -10.97 -1.41 7.26
CA PHE A 51 -11.23 -1.02 5.87
C PHE A 51 -11.94 0.34 5.79
N VAL A 52 -13.04 0.52 6.51
CA VAL A 52 -13.77 1.80 6.51
C VAL A 52 -12.93 2.92 7.13
N THR A 53 -12.17 2.61 8.19
CA THR A 53 -11.34 3.61 8.89
C THR A 53 -10.22 4.12 8.00
N ILE A 54 -9.61 3.28 7.15
CA ILE A 54 -8.56 3.70 6.19
C ILE A 54 -9.10 4.83 5.29
N PHE A 55 -10.30 4.69 4.72
CA PHE A 55 -10.88 5.74 3.88
C PHE A 55 -11.15 7.03 4.66
N VAL A 56 -11.66 6.91 5.88
CA VAL A 56 -11.93 8.07 6.75
C VAL A 56 -10.64 8.79 7.14
N VAL A 57 -9.58 8.05 7.44
CA VAL A 57 -8.25 8.59 7.77
C VAL A 57 -7.67 9.35 6.58
N LEU A 58 -7.81 8.81 5.36
CA LEU A 58 -7.40 9.50 4.14
C LEU A 58 -8.17 10.79 3.91
N ASP A 59 -9.48 10.82 4.15
CA ASP A 59 -10.29 12.04 4.06
C ASP A 59 -9.79 13.11 5.04
N HIS A 60 -9.41 12.73 6.27
CA HIS A 60 -8.80 13.63 7.25
C HIS A 60 -7.39 14.10 6.83
N ALA A 61 -6.57 13.20 6.29
CA ALA A 61 -5.25 13.55 5.77
C ALA A 61 -5.36 14.55 4.60
N GLU A 62 -6.31 14.35 3.68
CA GLU A 62 -6.60 15.31 2.61
C GLU A 62 -7.10 16.65 3.15
N ALA A 63 -7.94 16.66 4.18
CA ALA A 63 -8.42 17.90 4.80
C ALA A 63 -7.27 18.72 5.39
N VAL A 64 -6.33 18.05 6.08
CA VAL A 64 -5.09 18.67 6.60
C VAL A 64 -4.22 19.16 5.44
N ALA A 65 -3.99 18.32 4.42
CA ALA A 65 -3.16 18.62 3.26
C ALA A 65 -3.67 19.86 2.49
N ARG A 66 -4.99 19.94 2.25
CA ARG A 66 -5.61 21.10 1.59
C ARG A 66 -5.40 22.41 2.37
N ARG A 67 -5.37 22.34 3.68
CA ARG A 67 -5.21 23.52 4.53
C ARG A 67 -3.76 23.99 4.63
N VAL A 68 -2.83 23.05 4.61
CA VAL A 68 -1.39 23.36 4.58
C VAL A 68 -1.01 23.98 3.23
N GLY A 69 -1.71 23.58 2.15
CA GLY A 69 -1.50 24.09 0.80
C GLY A 69 -0.29 23.48 0.10
N GLU A 70 -0.20 23.71 -1.21
CA GLU A 70 0.89 23.19 -2.04
C GLU A 70 2.18 24.02 -1.86
N PRO A 71 3.38 23.40 -1.84
CA PRO A 71 3.65 21.98 -2.11
C PRO A 71 3.57 21.08 -0.87
N TYR A 72 3.40 21.63 0.31
CA TYR A 72 3.45 20.87 1.57
C TYR A 72 2.24 19.96 1.78
N GLY A 73 1.08 20.30 1.19
CA GLY A 73 -0.10 19.46 1.26
C GLY A 73 0.12 18.06 0.69
N THR A 74 0.75 17.97 -0.48
CA THR A 74 1.12 16.69 -1.09
C THR A 74 2.08 15.90 -0.19
N LEU A 75 3.05 16.56 0.45
CA LEU A 75 3.97 15.91 1.38
C LEU A 75 3.25 15.34 2.60
N VAL A 76 2.29 16.09 3.18
CA VAL A 76 1.49 15.64 4.33
C VAL A 76 0.70 14.38 3.96
N LEU A 77 0.06 14.38 2.79
CA LEU A 77 -0.74 13.23 2.33
C LEU A 77 0.15 12.01 2.10
N THR A 78 1.26 12.15 1.37
CA THR A 78 2.21 11.07 1.12
C THR A 78 2.76 10.52 2.43
N PHE A 79 3.17 11.40 3.35
CA PHE A 79 3.66 10.98 4.66
C PHE A 79 2.61 10.23 5.47
N ALA A 80 1.35 10.66 5.46
CA ALA A 80 0.26 9.98 6.17
C ALA A 80 0.05 8.55 5.64
N VAL A 81 -0.01 8.38 4.31
CA VAL A 81 -0.15 7.05 3.69
C VAL A 81 1.05 6.16 4.02
N THR A 82 2.27 6.65 3.81
CA THR A 82 3.49 5.89 4.14
C THR A 82 3.57 5.55 5.63
N ALA A 83 3.13 6.45 6.51
CA ALA A 83 3.10 6.19 7.94
C ALA A 83 2.13 5.04 8.31
N ILE A 84 0.97 4.95 7.64
CA ILE A 84 0.04 3.81 7.80
C ILE A 84 0.76 2.51 7.42
N GLU A 85 1.33 2.45 6.23
CA GLU A 85 1.99 1.25 5.70
C GLU A 85 3.15 0.80 6.57
N VAL A 86 4.08 1.70 6.86
CA VAL A 86 5.25 1.39 7.70
C VAL A 86 4.82 0.96 9.11
N SER A 87 3.84 1.63 9.70
CA SER A 87 3.37 1.30 11.05
C SER A 87 2.72 -0.09 11.09
N ILE A 88 1.98 -0.48 10.06
CA ILE A 88 1.39 -1.83 9.97
C ILE A 88 2.50 -2.87 9.87
N ILE A 89 3.49 -2.67 8.98
CA ILE A 89 4.60 -3.60 8.81
C ILE A 89 5.41 -3.72 10.11
N VAL A 90 5.73 -2.60 10.76
CA VAL A 90 6.46 -2.60 12.05
C VAL A 90 5.64 -3.29 13.14
N SER A 91 4.32 -3.06 13.20
CA SER A 91 3.44 -3.73 14.14
C SER A 91 3.45 -5.26 13.94
N MET A 92 3.37 -5.72 12.70
CA MET A 92 3.46 -7.14 12.36
C MET A 92 4.81 -7.75 12.74
N MET A 93 5.91 -6.99 12.60
CA MET A 93 7.25 -7.46 13.00
C MET A 93 7.43 -7.55 14.52
N LEU A 94 6.77 -6.68 15.29
CA LEU A 94 6.90 -6.62 16.75
C LEU A 94 5.97 -7.61 17.49
N HIS A 95 4.89 -8.04 16.82
CA HIS A 95 3.90 -8.93 17.38
C HIS A 95 3.92 -10.25 16.60
N GLY A 96 4.05 -11.32 17.27
CA GLY A 96 4.28 -12.65 16.76
C GLY A 96 5.61 -13.19 17.27
N GLU A 97 5.90 -14.43 17.03
CA GLU A 97 7.16 -15.08 17.41
C GLU A 97 8.37 -14.58 16.57
N ASN A 98 8.55 -13.25 16.44
CA ASN A 98 9.60 -12.65 15.60
C ASN A 98 9.61 -13.26 14.17
N ASN A 99 8.45 -13.30 13.53
CA ASN A 99 8.34 -13.84 12.19
C ASN A 99 8.76 -12.78 11.14
N PRO A 100 10.04 -12.72 10.73
CA PRO A 100 10.51 -11.74 9.74
C PRO A 100 9.95 -12.04 8.34
N THR A 101 9.43 -13.25 8.12
CA THR A 101 8.88 -13.66 6.83
C THR A 101 7.60 -12.91 6.53
N LEU A 102 6.74 -12.65 7.52
CA LEU A 102 5.48 -11.96 7.34
C LEU A 102 5.65 -10.52 6.82
N ALA A 103 6.62 -9.79 7.36
CA ALA A 103 6.93 -8.44 6.86
C ALA A 103 7.44 -8.47 5.42
N ARG A 104 8.31 -9.42 5.09
CA ARG A 104 8.81 -9.64 3.73
C ARG A 104 7.70 -9.94 2.76
N GLU A 105 6.82 -10.90 3.09
CA GLU A 105 5.68 -11.28 2.27
C GLU A 105 4.71 -10.11 2.07
N SER A 106 4.46 -9.32 3.10
CA SER A 106 3.60 -8.14 3.02
C SER A 106 4.16 -7.10 2.05
N VAL A 107 5.47 -6.82 2.09
CA VAL A 107 6.12 -5.86 1.19
C VAL A 107 6.16 -6.38 -0.24
N PHE A 108 6.54 -7.64 -0.43
CA PHE A 108 6.50 -8.28 -1.75
C PHE A 108 5.09 -8.21 -2.36
N SER A 109 4.07 -8.54 -1.56
CA SER A 109 2.67 -8.45 -1.94
C SER A 109 2.27 -7.02 -2.33
N THR A 110 2.70 -6.02 -1.55
CA THR A 110 2.46 -4.61 -1.87
C THR A 110 3.01 -4.24 -3.24
N VAL A 111 4.28 -4.60 -3.53
CA VAL A 111 4.88 -4.33 -4.85
C VAL A 111 4.15 -5.07 -5.96
N MET A 112 3.81 -6.35 -5.77
CA MET A 112 3.11 -7.14 -6.78
C MET A 112 1.69 -6.61 -7.04
N ILE A 113 0.92 -6.32 -5.99
CA ILE A 113 -0.44 -5.77 -6.11
C ILE A 113 -0.41 -4.40 -6.78
N ALA A 114 0.48 -3.51 -6.36
CA ALA A 114 0.60 -2.17 -6.93
C ALA A 114 1.03 -2.22 -8.40
N SER A 115 2.15 -2.90 -8.71
CA SER A 115 2.77 -2.88 -10.04
C SER A 115 2.04 -3.71 -11.09
N THR A 116 1.35 -4.76 -10.71
CA THR A 116 0.66 -5.65 -11.64
C THR A 116 -0.87 -5.59 -11.51
N GLY A 117 -1.40 -5.60 -10.30
CA GLY A 117 -2.84 -5.54 -10.04
C GLY A 117 -3.41 -4.15 -10.32
N VAL A 118 -3.00 -3.14 -9.55
CA VAL A 118 -3.57 -1.78 -9.66
C VAL A 118 -3.19 -1.13 -10.98
N VAL A 119 -1.91 -1.17 -11.36
CA VAL A 119 -1.45 -0.67 -12.66
C VAL A 119 -2.16 -1.40 -13.79
N GLY A 120 -2.26 -2.72 -13.73
CA GLY A 120 -2.97 -3.53 -14.73
C GLY A 120 -4.44 -3.14 -14.87
N MET A 121 -5.16 -2.94 -13.77
CA MET A 121 -6.55 -2.47 -13.78
C MET A 121 -6.66 -1.07 -14.39
N CYS A 122 -5.78 -0.14 -14.02
CA CYS A 122 -5.77 1.21 -14.58
C CYS A 122 -5.58 1.19 -16.11
N LEU A 123 -4.61 0.42 -16.59
CA LEU A 123 -4.32 0.29 -18.01
C LEU A 123 -5.44 -0.44 -18.76
N ALA A 124 -6.00 -1.51 -18.17
CA ALA A 124 -7.08 -2.27 -18.79
C ALA A 124 -8.38 -1.46 -18.87
N PHE A 125 -8.85 -0.88 -17.76
CA PHE A 125 -10.09 -0.11 -17.73
C PHE A 125 -9.98 1.19 -18.52
N GLY A 126 -8.86 1.89 -18.39
CA GLY A 126 -8.59 3.09 -19.17
C GLY A 126 -8.48 2.81 -20.65
N GLY A 127 -7.74 1.76 -21.03
CA GLY A 127 -7.60 1.32 -22.41
C GLY A 127 -8.92 0.80 -23.03
N TRP A 128 -9.75 0.13 -22.24
CA TRP A 128 -11.10 -0.29 -22.66
C TRP A 128 -11.98 0.92 -22.97
N ARG A 129 -11.99 1.92 -22.08
CA ARG A 129 -12.85 3.11 -22.22
C ARG A 129 -12.35 4.11 -23.26
N HIS A 130 -11.03 4.38 -23.27
CA HIS A 130 -10.43 5.45 -24.07
C HIS A 130 -9.59 4.96 -25.24
N ARG A 131 -9.49 3.64 -25.46
CA ARG A 131 -8.67 2.94 -26.47
C ARG A 131 -7.16 3.16 -26.30
N LYS A 132 -6.71 4.39 -26.14
CA LYS A 132 -5.31 4.77 -25.91
C LYS A 132 -5.27 5.88 -24.89
N GLN A 133 -4.40 5.77 -23.90
CA GLN A 133 -4.16 6.81 -22.90
C GLN A 133 -2.70 7.24 -22.97
N ALA A 134 -2.48 8.55 -22.80
CA ALA A 134 -1.13 9.12 -22.75
C ALA A 134 -0.52 8.93 -21.35
N ILE A 135 0.79 8.73 -21.31
CA ILE A 135 1.60 8.67 -20.10
C ILE A 135 2.68 9.74 -20.19
N VAL A 136 2.99 10.40 -19.08
CA VAL A 136 4.15 11.28 -18.95
C VAL A 136 5.37 10.40 -18.71
N ARG A 137 6.05 10.06 -19.78
CA ARG A 137 7.15 9.09 -19.79
C ARG A 137 8.26 9.45 -18.79
N GLN A 138 8.62 10.71 -18.67
CA GLN A 138 9.75 11.13 -17.84
C GLN A 138 9.51 10.87 -16.37
N GLY A 139 8.37 11.29 -15.82
CA GLY A 139 7.99 11.04 -14.43
C GLY A 139 7.82 9.56 -14.12
N THR A 140 7.12 8.83 -15.00
CA THR A 140 6.87 7.39 -14.80
C THR A 140 8.16 6.57 -14.87
N SER A 141 9.09 6.90 -15.80
CA SER A 141 10.36 6.20 -15.90
C SER A 141 11.28 6.50 -14.71
N ALA A 142 11.32 7.74 -14.24
CA ALA A 142 12.09 8.11 -13.05
C ALA A 142 11.58 7.36 -11.81
N TYR A 143 10.26 7.31 -11.65
CA TYR A 143 9.62 6.56 -10.59
C TYR A 143 9.99 5.07 -10.64
N LEU A 144 9.83 4.45 -11.82
CA LEU A 144 10.13 3.04 -12.00
C LEU A 144 11.61 2.71 -11.74
N ALA A 145 12.53 3.60 -12.12
CA ALA A 145 13.96 3.42 -11.84
C ALA A 145 14.23 3.37 -10.32
N VAL A 146 13.60 4.25 -9.56
CA VAL A 146 13.69 4.24 -8.08
C VAL A 146 13.07 2.98 -7.50
N LEU A 147 11.88 2.59 -7.97
CA LEU A 147 11.21 1.37 -7.52
C LEU A 147 12.06 0.13 -7.79
N ILE A 148 12.62 -0.01 -8.99
CA ILE A 148 13.51 -1.12 -9.35
C ILE A 148 14.74 -1.14 -8.43
N ALA A 149 15.39 0.00 -8.24
CA ALA A 149 16.59 0.06 -7.42
C ALA A 149 16.29 -0.32 -5.96
N LEU A 150 15.24 0.24 -5.37
CA LEU A 150 14.84 -0.09 -4.00
C LEU A 150 14.46 -1.56 -3.88
N THR A 151 13.58 -2.06 -4.74
CA THR A 151 13.08 -3.43 -4.70
C THR A 151 14.20 -4.45 -4.88
N VAL A 152 15.10 -4.25 -5.84
CA VAL A 152 16.23 -5.16 -6.07
C VAL A 152 17.19 -5.15 -4.89
N MET A 153 17.55 -3.96 -4.37
CA MET A 153 18.47 -3.86 -3.24
C MET A 153 17.91 -4.46 -1.95
N THR A 154 16.60 -4.38 -1.74
CA THR A 154 15.99 -4.79 -0.47
C THR A 154 15.39 -6.19 -0.50
N LEU A 155 14.79 -6.63 -1.62
CA LEU A 155 14.11 -7.92 -1.72
C LEU A 155 14.93 -9.00 -2.42
N ILE A 156 15.75 -8.65 -3.42
CA ILE A 156 16.49 -9.64 -4.21
C ILE A 156 17.93 -9.80 -3.71
N LEU A 157 18.63 -8.71 -3.51
CA LEU A 157 20.06 -8.72 -3.16
C LEU A 157 20.39 -9.55 -1.89
N PRO A 158 19.57 -9.53 -0.80
CA PRO A 158 19.88 -10.32 0.39
C PRO A 158 20.00 -11.82 0.12
N THR A 159 19.24 -12.34 -0.85
CA THR A 159 19.27 -13.76 -1.22
C THR A 159 20.61 -14.20 -1.80
N TYR A 160 21.37 -13.26 -2.39
CA TYR A 160 22.64 -13.53 -3.07
C TYR A 160 23.87 -13.05 -2.30
N THR A 161 23.71 -12.46 -1.13
CA THR A 161 24.84 -12.11 -0.25
C THR A 161 25.40 -13.36 0.43
N GLN A 162 26.73 -13.40 0.63
CA GLN A 162 27.44 -14.57 1.13
C GLN A 162 27.96 -14.42 2.57
N THR A 163 27.66 -13.29 3.22
CA THR A 163 28.18 -12.97 4.57
C THR A 163 27.30 -13.51 5.69
N THR A 164 26.07 -13.84 5.39
CA THR A 164 25.03 -14.35 6.31
C THR A 164 24.21 -15.42 5.61
N ASP A 165 23.26 -16.00 6.33
CA ASP A 165 22.34 -16.99 5.74
C ASP A 165 21.58 -16.35 4.56
N PRO A 166 21.24 -17.15 3.52
CA PRO A 166 20.51 -16.68 2.35
C PRO A 166 19.22 -15.93 2.75
N GLY A 167 19.03 -14.75 2.16
CA GLY A 167 17.87 -13.91 2.45
C GLY A 167 18.07 -12.92 3.60
N THR A 168 19.27 -12.84 4.19
CA THR A 168 19.58 -11.91 5.28
C THR A 168 20.79 -11.02 4.94
N PHE A 169 20.84 -9.85 5.56
CA PHE A 169 22.00 -8.95 5.53
C PHE A 169 22.77 -8.99 6.84
N SER A 170 24.09 -8.85 6.78
CA SER A 170 24.86 -8.50 7.98
C SER A 170 24.49 -7.10 8.47
N ALA A 171 24.74 -6.82 9.76
CA ALA A 171 24.39 -5.51 10.33
C ALA A 171 25.00 -4.32 9.56
N ALA A 172 26.22 -4.47 9.04
CA ALA A 172 26.88 -3.45 8.22
C ALA A 172 26.19 -3.27 6.85
N GLN A 173 25.86 -4.36 6.19
CA GLN A 173 25.14 -4.33 4.91
C GLN A 173 23.74 -3.75 5.09
N LEU A 174 23.01 -4.16 6.14
CA LEU A 174 21.69 -3.65 6.46
C LEU A 174 21.73 -2.15 6.70
N GLY A 175 22.69 -1.66 7.52
CA GLY A 175 22.86 -0.23 7.76
C GLY A 175 23.17 0.56 6.48
N PHE A 176 24.06 0.04 5.63
CA PHE A 176 24.41 0.67 4.36
C PHE A 176 23.23 0.75 3.39
N VAL A 177 22.54 -0.38 3.16
CA VAL A 177 21.38 -0.44 2.25
C VAL A 177 20.25 0.44 2.78
N SER A 178 19.98 0.44 4.10
CA SER A 178 18.97 1.31 4.70
C SER A 178 19.24 2.79 4.47
N VAL A 179 20.48 3.24 4.69
CA VAL A 179 20.86 4.65 4.45
C VAL A 179 20.70 5.01 2.97
N LEU A 180 21.15 4.15 2.06
CA LEU A 180 20.99 4.40 0.61
C LEU A 180 19.52 4.43 0.20
N SER A 181 18.70 3.53 0.72
CA SER A 181 17.27 3.48 0.44
C SER A 181 16.55 4.76 0.89
N VAL A 182 16.85 5.22 2.11
CA VAL A 182 16.30 6.48 2.63
C VAL A 182 16.74 7.67 1.78
N LEU A 183 18.03 7.75 1.42
CA LEU A 183 18.55 8.83 0.57
C LEU A 183 17.91 8.82 -0.83
N LEU A 184 17.77 7.64 -1.43
CA LEU A 184 17.15 7.49 -2.76
C LEU A 184 15.67 7.90 -2.72
N TYR A 185 14.92 7.41 -1.73
CA TYR A 185 13.51 7.76 -1.56
C TYR A 185 13.32 9.26 -1.27
N ALA A 186 14.11 9.83 -0.36
CA ALA A 186 14.07 11.26 -0.07
C ALA A 186 14.41 12.11 -1.31
N SER A 187 15.40 11.69 -2.10
CA SER A 187 15.75 12.36 -3.37
C SER A 187 14.60 12.28 -4.38
N PHE A 188 13.93 11.14 -4.46
CA PHE A 188 12.75 10.95 -5.31
C PHE A 188 11.60 11.86 -4.88
N VAL A 189 11.23 11.86 -3.59
CA VAL A 189 10.17 12.72 -3.06
C VAL A 189 10.49 14.19 -3.30
N PHE A 190 11.74 14.62 -3.09
CA PHE A 190 12.17 15.98 -3.39
C PHE A 190 12.05 16.31 -4.88
N ALA A 191 12.46 15.41 -5.76
CA ALA A 191 12.33 15.61 -7.20
C ALA A 191 10.86 15.71 -7.63
N GLN A 192 10.00 14.83 -7.15
CA GLN A 192 8.58 14.78 -7.46
C GLN A 192 7.81 16.02 -6.97
N THR A 193 8.15 16.52 -5.79
CA THR A 193 7.36 17.58 -5.14
C THR A 193 7.90 18.99 -5.43
N VAL A 194 9.21 19.13 -5.58
CA VAL A 194 9.85 20.46 -5.67
C VAL A 194 10.50 20.72 -7.03
N ARG A 195 11.39 19.82 -7.50
CA ARG A 195 12.28 20.14 -8.62
C ARG A 195 11.69 19.81 -9.99
N HIS A 196 10.98 18.71 -10.12
CA HIS A 196 10.46 18.20 -11.40
C HIS A 196 8.94 17.91 -11.33
N ARG A 197 8.22 18.73 -10.60
CA ARG A 197 6.77 18.55 -10.39
C ARG A 197 6.01 18.43 -11.70
N GLU A 198 6.41 19.17 -12.75
CA GLU A 198 5.75 19.16 -14.06
C GLU A 198 5.82 17.80 -14.77
N ASP A 199 6.87 17.01 -14.51
CA ASP A 199 7.06 15.69 -15.10
C ASP A 199 6.10 14.63 -14.52
N PHE A 200 5.47 14.93 -13.39
CA PHE A 200 4.53 14.04 -12.69
C PHE A 200 3.07 14.47 -12.82
N ILE A 201 2.78 15.63 -13.45
CA ILE A 201 1.43 16.15 -13.63
C ILE A 201 1.05 16.08 -15.11
N GLN A 202 -0.08 15.44 -15.42
CA GLN A 202 -0.63 15.39 -16.77
C GLN A 202 -1.65 16.53 -16.96
N GLY A 203 -1.33 17.47 -17.85
CA GLY A 203 -2.24 18.58 -18.22
C GLY A 203 -2.12 19.80 -17.31
N GLN A 204 -2.75 20.90 -17.76
CA GLN A 204 -2.86 22.11 -16.94
C GLN A 204 -3.48 21.78 -15.58
N PRO A 205 -3.09 22.49 -14.51
CA PRO A 205 -3.78 22.36 -13.25
C PRO A 205 -5.25 22.64 -13.55
N HIS A 206 -6.06 21.58 -13.62
CA HIS A 206 -7.48 21.78 -13.44
C HIS A 206 -7.55 22.45 -12.06
N ASP A 207 -8.05 23.64 -12.04
CA ASP A 207 -8.59 24.21 -10.82
C ASP A 207 -9.40 23.09 -10.19
N VAL A 208 -8.80 22.39 -9.24
CA VAL A 208 -9.56 21.66 -8.26
C VAL A 208 -10.38 22.77 -7.67
N SER A 209 -11.58 22.95 -8.22
CA SER A 209 -12.55 23.86 -7.66
C SER A 209 -12.58 23.50 -6.20
N VAL A 210 -11.93 24.36 -5.43
CA VAL A 210 -11.94 24.33 -3.98
C VAL A 210 -13.40 24.43 -3.60
N ARG A 211 -14.09 23.30 -3.60
CA ARG A 211 -15.30 23.17 -2.82
C ARG A 211 -14.82 23.40 -1.42
N ALA A 212 -14.96 24.66 -0.99
CA ALA A 212 -14.76 25.03 0.38
C ALA A 212 -15.50 24.00 1.23
N ALA A 213 -14.75 23.04 1.78
CA ALA A 213 -15.31 22.15 2.77
C ALA A 213 -15.77 23.03 3.93
N PRO A 214 -16.95 22.78 4.52
CA PRO A 214 -17.42 23.50 5.69
C PRO A 214 -16.32 23.47 6.75
N HIS A 215 -16.21 24.51 7.55
CA HIS A 215 -15.24 24.77 8.61
C HIS A 215 -14.93 23.55 9.49
N GLU A 216 -14.15 22.62 8.99
CA GLU A 216 -13.57 21.56 9.82
C GLU A 216 -12.35 22.15 10.55
N ASN A 217 -12.36 22.08 11.86
CA ASN A 217 -11.23 22.50 12.68
C ASN A 217 -10.02 21.58 12.37
N ILE A 218 -8.91 22.15 11.91
CA ILE A 218 -7.68 21.40 11.60
C ILE A 218 -7.24 20.52 12.77
N SER A 219 -7.35 21.06 13.99
CA SER A 219 -6.98 20.33 15.20
C SER A 219 -7.83 19.08 15.40
N SER A 220 -9.11 19.10 15.09
CA SER A 220 -9.98 17.92 15.14
C SER A 220 -9.62 16.90 14.04
N SER A 221 -9.38 17.35 12.81
CA SER A 221 -8.98 16.46 11.73
C SER A 221 -7.60 15.82 11.98
N ALA A 222 -6.65 16.58 12.50
CA ALA A 222 -5.33 16.04 12.86
C ALA A 222 -5.41 15.03 14.01
N LEU A 223 -6.26 15.30 15.01
CA LEU A 223 -6.45 14.40 16.15
C LEU A 223 -7.15 13.10 15.73
N LEU A 224 -8.16 13.19 14.86
CA LEU A 224 -8.86 12.02 14.32
C LEU A 224 -7.97 11.23 13.35
N LEU A 225 -7.12 11.90 12.57
CA LEU A 225 -6.08 11.27 11.77
C LEU A 225 -5.16 10.43 12.66
N MET A 226 -4.63 10.99 13.73
CA MET A 226 -3.74 10.28 14.66
C MET A 226 -4.46 9.12 15.37
N ALA A 227 -5.68 9.34 15.86
CA ALA A 227 -6.47 8.29 16.49
C ALA A 227 -6.78 7.14 15.53
N GLY A 228 -7.13 7.48 14.29
CA GLY A 228 -7.40 6.49 13.24
C GLY A 228 -6.15 5.72 12.83
N LEU A 229 -4.98 6.39 12.69
CA LEU A 229 -3.70 5.72 12.43
C LEU A 229 -3.38 4.68 13.51
N ILE A 230 -3.47 5.06 14.78
CA ILE A 230 -3.23 4.14 15.91
C ILE A 230 -4.24 2.98 15.87
N GLY A 231 -5.52 3.28 15.62
CA GLY A 231 -6.57 2.27 15.52
C GLY A 231 -6.32 1.27 14.39
N ILE A 232 -5.93 1.76 13.19
CA ILE A 232 -5.58 0.92 12.03
C ILE A 232 -4.42 -0.01 12.36
N VAL A 233 -3.34 0.51 12.94
CA VAL A 233 -2.15 -0.29 13.29
C VAL A 233 -2.51 -1.41 14.27
N MET A 234 -3.25 -1.09 15.34
CA MET A 234 -3.67 -2.08 16.33
C MET A 234 -4.65 -3.11 15.75
N LEU A 235 -5.56 -2.70 14.86
CA LEU A 235 -6.50 -3.62 14.19
C LEU A 235 -5.78 -4.50 13.16
N ALA A 236 -4.79 -3.99 12.45
CA ALA A 236 -4.02 -4.77 11.48
C ALA A 236 -3.31 -5.95 12.13
N GLU A 237 -2.72 -5.74 13.32
CA GLU A 237 -2.14 -6.80 14.14
C GLU A 237 -3.17 -7.90 14.48
N GLN A 238 -4.36 -7.49 14.93
CA GLN A 238 -5.42 -8.43 15.30
C GLN A 238 -5.99 -9.19 14.11
N VAL A 239 -6.11 -8.50 12.96
CA VAL A 239 -6.56 -9.11 11.71
C VAL A 239 -5.53 -10.14 11.24
N ALA A 240 -4.24 -9.77 11.23
CA ALA A 240 -3.16 -10.68 10.85
C ALA A 240 -3.17 -11.94 11.71
N ALA A 241 -3.19 -11.80 13.05
CA ALA A 241 -3.22 -12.92 13.98
C ALA A 241 -4.47 -13.80 13.80
N SER A 242 -5.65 -13.20 13.63
CA SER A 242 -6.91 -13.95 13.43
C SER A 242 -6.91 -14.77 12.14
N VAL A 243 -6.34 -14.23 11.07
CA VAL A 243 -6.24 -14.93 9.79
C VAL A 243 -5.18 -16.02 9.85
N GLU A 244 -4.00 -15.74 10.42
CA GLU A 244 -2.94 -16.71 10.61
C GLU A 244 -3.42 -17.92 11.43
N ASP A 245 -4.03 -17.69 12.59
CA ASP A 245 -4.62 -18.73 13.42
C ASP A 245 -5.65 -19.57 12.67
N THR A 246 -6.48 -18.92 11.85
CA THR A 246 -7.49 -19.60 11.03
C THR A 246 -6.83 -20.48 9.98
N LEU A 247 -5.82 -19.97 9.26
CA LEU A 247 -5.10 -20.71 8.23
C LEU A 247 -4.33 -21.89 8.81
N VAL A 248 -3.69 -21.70 9.97
CA VAL A 248 -3.00 -22.77 10.72
C VAL A 248 -4.00 -23.86 11.15
N ALA A 249 -5.18 -23.48 11.66
CA ALA A 249 -6.23 -24.43 12.03
C ALA A 249 -6.71 -25.27 10.85
N TYR A 250 -6.72 -24.71 9.64
CA TYR A 250 -7.02 -25.43 8.39
C TYR A 250 -5.80 -26.08 7.72
N GLN A 251 -4.63 -26.10 8.39
CA GLN A 251 -3.38 -26.69 7.91
C GLN A 251 -2.90 -26.10 6.57
N VAL A 252 -3.13 -24.82 6.35
CA VAL A 252 -2.63 -24.11 5.16
C VAL A 252 -1.16 -23.79 5.33
N THR A 253 -0.31 -24.32 4.44
CA THR A 253 1.17 -24.22 4.54
C THR A 253 1.72 -22.84 4.20
N GLN A 254 0.93 -21.98 3.53
CA GLN A 254 1.35 -20.65 3.04
C GLN A 254 0.66 -19.52 3.83
N ALA A 255 0.46 -19.69 5.13
CA ALA A 255 -0.25 -18.73 5.96
C ALA A 255 0.35 -17.33 5.87
N ASP A 256 1.67 -17.19 5.98
CA ASP A 256 2.39 -15.91 5.94
C ASP A 256 2.15 -15.14 4.64
N SER A 257 2.26 -15.82 3.49
CA SER A 257 2.06 -15.19 2.18
C SER A 257 0.60 -14.73 1.98
N ILE A 258 -0.37 -15.53 2.46
CA ILE A 258 -1.79 -15.18 2.39
C ILE A 258 -2.09 -13.98 3.29
N VAL A 259 -1.61 -13.98 4.53
CA VAL A 259 -1.78 -12.87 5.49
C VAL A 259 -1.11 -11.61 4.93
N GLY A 260 0.13 -11.71 4.45
CA GLY A 260 0.86 -10.60 3.83
C GLY A 260 0.11 -10.00 2.65
N ALA A 261 -0.39 -10.84 1.73
CA ALA A 261 -1.16 -10.40 0.56
C ALA A 261 -2.49 -9.76 0.96
N MET A 262 -3.18 -10.31 1.97
CA MET A 262 -4.45 -9.76 2.44
C MET A 262 -4.27 -8.38 3.07
N ILE A 263 -3.28 -8.23 3.95
CA ILE A 263 -2.98 -6.93 4.58
C ILE A 263 -2.57 -5.91 3.52
N ALA A 264 -1.65 -6.28 2.62
CA ALA A 264 -1.23 -5.41 1.52
C ALA A 264 -2.43 -4.99 0.65
N GLY A 265 -3.32 -5.94 0.33
CA GLY A 265 -4.54 -5.66 -0.44
C GLY A 265 -5.49 -4.70 0.27
N LEU A 266 -5.69 -4.86 1.59
CA LEU A 266 -6.52 -3.95 2.38
C LEU A 266 -5.94 -2.53 2.43
N VAL A 267 -4.64 -2.41 2.62
CA VAL A 267 -3.95 -1.11 2.70
C VAL A 267 -3.95 -0.40 1.36
N LEU A 268 -3.71 -1.13 0.25
CA LEU A 268 -3.68 -0.57 -1.11
C LEU A 268 -5.08 -0.33 -1.71
N MET A 269 -6.16 -0.75 -1.07
CA MET A 269 -7.50 -0.65 -1.63
C MET A 269 -7.93 0.80 -1.94
N PRO A 270 -7.69 1.80 -1.08
CA PRO A 270 -8.04 3.18 -1.37
C PRO A 270 -7.31 3.73 -2.59
N GLU A 271 -6.01 3.42 -2.69
CA GLU A 271 -5.15 3.79 -3.81
C GLU A 271 -5.66 3.12 -5.11
N ALA A 272 -6.01 1.85 -5.04
CA ALA A 272 -6.55 1.10 -6.17
C ALA A 272 -7.87 1.69 -6.68
N ILE A 273 -8.77 2.08 -5.78
CA ILE A 273 -10.05 2.72 -6.13
C ILE A 273 -9.81 4.12 -6.73
N SER A 274 -8.94 4.91 -6.10
CA SER A 274 -8.59 6.25 -6.60
C SER A 274 -7.91 6.19 -7.96
N ALA A 275 -6.94 5.29 -8.13
CA ALA A 275 -6.20 5.08 -9.36
C ALA A 275 -7.11 4.59 -10.50
N GLY A 276 -7.99 3.62 -10.21
CA GLY A 276 -8.98 3.12 -11.17
C GLY A 276 -9.95 4.21 -11.61
N GLY A 277 -10.45 5.02 -10.68
CA GLY A 277 -11.31 6.17 -10.96
C GLY A 277 -10.63 7.22 -11.84
N ALA A 278 -9.38 7.56 -11.55
CA ALA A 278 -8.59 8.48 -12.35
C ALA A 278 -8.38 7.96 -13.79
N SER A 279 -8.06 6.67 -13.94
CA SER A 279 -7.87 6.03 -15.24
C SER A 279 -9.15 6.04 -16.10
N LEU A 280 -10.31 5.78 -15.49
CA LEU A 280 -11.62 5.85 -16.16
C LEU A 280 -11.98 7.27 -16.61
N ASN A 281 -11.42 8.30 -15.97
CA ASN A 281 -11.59 9.71 -16.34
C ASN A 281 -10.51 10.24 -17.29
N ASN A 282 -9.70 9.36 -17.87
CA ASN A 282 -8.56 9.70 -18.74
C ASN A 282 -7.43 10.47 -18.06
N GLU A 283 -7.28 10.31 -16.73
CA GLU A 283 -6.21 10.85 -15.91
C GLU A 283 -5.23 9.74 -15.50
N LEU A 284 -4.76 8.94 -16.48
CA LEU A 284 -3.95 7.74 -16.23
C LEU A 284 -2.70 8.04 -15.41
N GLN A 285 -1.99 9.14 -15.71
CA GLN A 285 -0.78 9.52 -14.98
C GLN A 285 -1.04 9.72 -13.48
N ARG A 286 -2.17 10.34 -13.13
CA ARG A 286 -2.58 10.49 -11.73
C ARG A 286 -2.83 9.13 -11.09
N GLY A 287 -3.52 8.22 -11.80
CA GLY A 287 -3.74 6.86 -11.32
C GLY A 287 -2.44 6.08 -11.09
N LEU A 288 -1.48 6.19 -12.01
CA LEU A 288 -0.18 5.54 -11.88
C LEU A 288 0.65 6.12 -10.72
N ASN A 289 0.65 7.43 -10.54
CA ASN A 289 1.36 8.07 -9.42
C ASN A 289 0.81 7.62 -8.06
N VAL A 290 -0.51 7.44 -7.95
CA VAL A 290 -1.15 6.92 -6.73
C VAL A 290 -0.81 5.45 -6.52
N ALA A 291 -0.96 4.61 -7.56
CA ALA A 291 -0.75 3.17 -7.48
C ALA A 291 0.68 2.77 -7.10
N MET A 292 1.66 3.54 -7.56
CA MET A 292 3.07 3.20 -7.40
C MET A 292 3.71 3.89 -6.19
N GLY A 293 3.05 4.84 -5.53
CA GLY A 293 3.59 5.61 -4.39
C GLY A 293 3.93 4.79 -3.15
N SER A 294 3.35 3.62 -3.00
CA SER A 294 3.35 2.81 -1.77
C SER A 294 4.45 1.73 -1.70
N ALA A 295 5.25 1.52 -2.72
CA ALA A 295 6.07 0.30 -2.81
C ALA A 295 7.52 0.48 -2.31
N CYS A 296 7.75 0.52 -1.00
CA CYS A 296 9.13 0.52 -0.44
C CYS A 296 9.25 -0.22 0.88
N ALA A 297 9.95 -1.38 0.93
CA ALA A 297 10.74 -1.89 2.07
C ALA A 297 11.22 -3.35 1.99
N THR A 298 11.94 -3.85 2.93
CA THR A 298 13.11 -4.72 3.03
C THR A 298 12.86 -6.23 3.20
N LEU A 299 13.80 -7.08 2.68
CA LEU A 299 14.21 -8.47 3.05
C LEU A 299 14.06 -9.53 1.94
N GLY A 300 15.10 -10.38 1.76
CA GLY A 300 15.30 -11.32 0.65
C GLY A 300 14.16 -12.31 0.35
N LEU A 301 13.87 -12.53 -0.93
CA LEU A 301 12.77 -13.36 -1.44
C LEU A 301 13.19 -14.78 -1.80
N PRO A 302 12.28 -15.77 -1.74
CA PRO A 302 12.40 -17.06 -2.41
C PRO A 302 12.64 -16.91 -3.93
N ALA A 303 13.27 -17.89 -4.55
CA ALA A 303 13.65 -17.79 -5.97
C ALA A 303 12.47 -17.60 -6.92
N ALA A 304 11.34 -18.26 -6.67
CA ALA A 304 10.13 -18.13 -7.49
C ALA A 304 9.55 -16.69 -7.43
N ASP A 305 9.46 -16.12 -6.23
CA ASP A 305 8.95 -14.78 -6.01
C ASP A 305 9.89 -13.72 -6.60
N ALA A 306 11.19 -13.94 -6.51
CA ALA A 306 12.19 -13.08 -7.16
C ALA A 306 12.02 -13.07 -8.70
N VAL A 307 11.73 -14.21 -9.31
CA VAL A 307 11.46 -14.30 -10.76
C VAL A 307 10.18 -13.52 -11.13
N LEU A 308 9.10 -13.71 -10.38
CA LEU A 308 7.85 -12.95 -10.59
C LEU A 308 8.03 -11.46 -10.43
N LEU A 309 8.78 -11.06 -9.42
CA LEU A 309 9.08 -9.65 -9.15
C LEU A 309 9.87 -9.02 -10.31
N VAL A 310 10.92 -9.69 -10.78
CA VAL A 310 11.70 -9.24 -11.93
C VAL A 310 10.82 -9.14 -13.17
N LEU A 311 9.95 -10.14 -13.41
CA LEU A 311 9.00 -10.11 -14.53
C LEU A 311 8.04 -8.92 -14.42
N ALA A 312 7.47 -8.67 -13.24
CA ALA A 312 6.57 -7.54 -12.99
C ALA A 312 7.24 -6.19 -13.28
N LEU A 313 8.46 -5.98 -12.74
CA LEU A 313 9.24 -4.77 -12.96
C LEU A 313 9.65 -4.60 -14.43
N PHE A 314 10.01 -5.70 -15.11
CA PHE A 314 10.35 -5.69 -16.52
C PHE A 314 9.14 -5.30 -17.39
N ILE A 315 7.96 -5.87 -17.12
CA ILE A 315 6.72 -5.52 -17.83
C ILE A 315 6.35 -4.06 -17.58
N CYS A 316 6.47 -3.56 -16.34
CA CYS A 316 6.31 -2.13 -16.06
C CYS A 316 7.26 -1.28 -16.91
N ASN A 317 8.55 -1.65 -16.99
CA ASN A 317 9.53 -0.91 -17.78
C ASN A 317 9.16 -0.88 -19.28
N VAL A 318 8.75 -2.00 -19.84
CA VAL A 318 8.30 -2.07 -21.24
C VAL A 318 7.03 -1.23 -21.45
N SER A 319 6.06 -1.35 -20.55
CA SER A 319 4.78 -0.63 -20.65
C SER A 319 4.94 0.88 -20.57
N PHE A 320 5.83 1.36 -19.70
CA PHE A 320 6.05 2.79 -19.46
C PHE A 320 7.11 3.41 -20.37
N SER A 321 7.85 2.59 -21.14
CA SER A 321 8.76 3.10 -22.17
C SER A 321 8.01 3.69 -23.37
N THR A 322 6.72 3.40 -23.51
CA THR A 322 5.87 3.92 -24.57
C THR A 322 5.07 5.13 -24.08
N GLU A 323 4.85 6.12 -24.94
CA GLU A 323 4.05 7.32 -24.60
C GLU A 323 2.54 7.04 -24.53
N ARG A 324 2.12 5.87 -24.97
CA ARG A 324 0.70 5.48 -25.02
C ARG A 324 0.54 4.03 -24.62
N THR A 325 -0.47 3.78 -23.81
CA THR A 325 -0.85 2.44 -23.39
C THR A 325 -2.19 2.02 -23.97
N THR A 326 -2.41 0.71 -24.00
CA THR A 326 -3.60 0.09 -24.57
C THR A 326 -4.20 -0.91 -23.57
N PHE A 327 -5.43 -1.35 -23.84
CA PHE A 327 -6.08 -2.44 -23.10
C PHE A 327 -5.20 -3.69 -22.98
N LEU A 328 -4.52 -4.07 -24.07
CA LEU A 328 -3.66 -5.27 -24.10
C LEU A 328 -2.50 -5.14 -23.08
N THR A 329 -1.92 -3.96 -22.97
CA THR A 329 -0.87 -3.68 -21.98
C THR A 329 -1.38 -3.96 -20.55
N GLY A 330 -2.59 -3.50 -20.23
CA GLY A 330 -3.24 -3.79 -18.95
C GLY A 330 -3.48 -5.28 -18.72
N MET A 331 -3.93 -6.00 -19.75
CA MET A 331 -4.16 -7.45 -19.65
C MET A 331 -2.87 -8.24 -19.34
N VAL A 332 -1.72 -7.83 -19.90
CA VAL A 332 -0.43 -8.47 -19.60
C VAL A 332 -0.09 -8.32 -18.11
N HIS A 333 -0.27 -7.13 -17.54
CA HIS A 333 -0.08 -6.90 -16.09
C HIS A 333 -1.03 -7.77 -15.26
N LEU A 334 -2.31 -7.84 -15.62
CA LEU A 334 -3.30 -8.64 -14.90
C LEU A 334 -3.00 -10.15 -14.96
N VAL A 335 -2.47 -10.65 -16.07
CA VAL A 335 -2.02 -12.07 -16.15
C VAL A 335 -0.92 -12.34 -15.14
N VAL A 336 0.06 -11.46 -14.99
CA VAL A 336 1.13 -11.62 -13.97
C VAL A 336 0.56 -11.51 -12.57
N PHE A 337 -0.38 -10.59 -12.34
CA PHE A 337 -1.08 -10.48 -11.06
C PHE A 337 -1.85 -11.75 -10.69
N PHE A 338 -2.62 -12.31 -11.61
CA PHE A 338 -3.33 -13.57 -11.35
C PHE A 338 -2.38 -14.76 -11.19
N THR A 339 -1.23 -14.77 -11.87
CA THR A 339 -0.18 -15.77 -11.64
C THR A 339 0.38 -15.64 -10.23
N TYR A 340 0.65 -14.43 -9.76
CA TYR A 340 1.06 -14.16 -8.40
C TYR A 340 0.02 -14.67 -7.38
N ILE A 341 -1.25 -14.30 -7.54
CA ILE A 341 -2.33 -14.78 -6.64
C ILE A 341 -2.41 -16.32 -6.66
N PHE A 342 -2.30 -16.95 -7.83
CA PHE A 342 -2.34 -18.41 -7.95
C PHE A 342 -1.20 -19.07 -7.17
N LEU A 343 0.01 -18.56 -7.28
CA LEU A 343 1.19 -19.11 -6.60
C LEU A 343 1.21 -18.88 -5.09
N ILE A 344 0.46 -17.90 -4.56
CA ILE A 344 0.24 -17.80 -3.11
C ILE A 344 -0.49 -19.03 -2.56
N PHE A 345 -1.43 -19.61 -3.31
CA PHE A 345 -2.22 -20.76 -2.87
C PHE A 345 -1.63 -22.10 -3.31
N ILE A 346 -0.91 -22.13 -4.42
CA ILE A 346 -0.34 -23.34 -5.03
C ILE A 346 1.10 -23.02 -5.45
N PRO A 347 2.06 -23.10 -4.50
CA PRO A 347 3.47 -22.73 -4.72
C PRO A 347 4.21 -23.75 -5.60
#